data_231ea57729b0e9190a6f35ee4a6761ef
#
_entry.id   231ea57729b0e9190a6f35ee4a6761ef
#
_cell.length_a   1.000
_cell.length_b   1.000
_cell.length_c   1.000
_cell.angle_alpha   90.00
_cell.angle_beta   90.00
_cell.angle_gamma   90.00
#
_symmetry.space_group_name_H-M   'P 1'
#
loop_
_entity.id
_entity.type
_entity.pdbx_description
1 polymer ?
#
loop_
_entity_poly.entity_id
_entity_poly.type
_entity_poly.pdbx_seq_one_letter_code
_entity_poly.pdbx_strand_id
1 'polypeptide(L)'
;MSRWRIDTEATSFRITFKPGVPGVGLRVQGITGTFEATLDERGRPHLEHPVEGEFQMTVDDLSLGPPLLDRAVRGFLRGADEIAVRGWMGDVVPLGHDEYRFGIRLELRGTEDRTDAVGRTALLEDGSVKVSGTCEVDPRGLGVPLPRLLPLRCRAAWDLRILADD
;
A
#
# COMPACT_ATOMS: atom_id res chain seq x y z
N MET A 1 13.29 19.45 5.38
CA MET A 1 12.68 18.15 5.10
C MET A 1 12.25 17.57 6.43
N SER A 2 10.98 17.25 6.54
CA SER A 2 10.43 16.69 7.78
C SER A 2 10.21 15.21 7.63
N ARG A 3 10.38 14.50 8.72
CA ARG A 3 10.09 13.07 8.81
C ARG A 3 8.68 12.87 9.33
N TRP A 4 7.99 11.91 8.75
CA TRP A 4 6.62 11.55 9.06
C TRP A 4 6.53 10.06 9.34
N ARG A 5 5.67 9.67 10.28
CA ARG A 5 5.40 8.26 10.59
C ARG A 5 3.93 7.92 10.35
N ILE A 6 3.66 6.68 9.98
CA ILE A 6 2.29 6.20 9.83
C ILE A 6 1.65 6.04 11.21
N ASP A 7 0.45 6.58 11.36
CA ASP A 7 -0.43 6.28 12.48
C ASP A 7 -1.16 4.95 12.16
N THR A 8 -0.64 3.87 12.69
CA THR A 8 -1.11 2.51 12.42
C THR A 8 -2.58 2.30 12.81
N GLU A 9 -3.05 2.94 13.88
CA GLU A 9 -4.43 2.78 14.37
C GLU A 9 -5.45 3.54 13.52
N ALA A 10 -5.06 4.67 12.93
CA ALA A 10 -5.92 5.51 12.11
C ALA A 10 -5.76 5.27 10.60
N THR A 11 -5.21 4.12 10.22
CA THR A 11 -4.93 3.77 8.83
C THR A 11 -5.82 2.62 8.39
N SER A 12 -6.38 2.72 7.18
CA SER A 12 -7.07 1.62 6.53
C SER A 12 -6.39 1.23 5.23
N PHE A 13 -6.24 -0.07 4.99
CA PHE A 13 -5.68 -0.62 3.77
C PHE A 13 -6.46 -1.86 3.35
N ARG A 14 -6.91 -1.88 2.10
CA ARG A 14 -7.68 -3.00 1.54
C ARG A 14 -7.12 -3.42 0.20
N ILE A 15 -7.08 -4.71 -0.01
CA ILE A 15 -6.76 -5.32 -1.29
C ILE A 15 -8.01 -6.05 -1.79
N THR A 16 -8.48 -5.69 -2.98
CA THR A 16 -9.58 -6.36 -3.66
C THR A 16 -9.08 -7.04 -4.91
N PHE A 17 -9.74 -8.11 -5.30
CA PHE A 17 -9.41 -8.88 -6.49
C PHE A 17 -10.30 -8.49 -7.66
N LYS A 18 -9.75 -8.47 -8.87
CA LYS A 18 -10.50 -8.29 -10.11
C LYS A 18 -10.32 -9.52 -11.02
N PRO A 19 -11.40 -10.10 -11.56
CA PRO A 19 -12.79 -9.66 -11.41
C PRO A 19 -13.25 -9.74 -9.95
N GLY A 20 -14.01 -8.72 -9.52
CA GLY A 20 -14.48 -8.63 -8.15
C GLY A 20 -15.49 -9.71 -7.83
N VAL A 21 -15.27 -10.42 -6.73
CA VAL A 21 -16.27 -11.28 -6.11
C VAL A 21 -16.73 -10.57 -4.83
N PRO A 22 -18.02 -10.31 -4.64
CA PRO A 22 -18.52 -9.66 -3.42
C PRO A 22 -18.05 -10.41 -2.17
N GLY A 23 -17.55 -9.68 -1.18
CA GLY A 23 -17.07 -10.26 0.08
C GLY A 23 -15.66 -10.86 0.02
N VAL A 24 -14.98 -10.78 -1.10
CA VAL A 24 -13.59 -11.23 -1.27
C VAL A 24 -12.65 -10.04 -1.19
N GLY A 25 -11.78 -10.03 -0.22
CA GLY A 25 -10.79 -8.99 -0.05
C GLY A 25 -9.80 -9.32 1.05
N LEU A 26 -8.66 -8.65 1.00
CA LEU A 26 -7.63 -8.74 2.00
C LEU A 26 -7.60 -7.44 2.79
N ARG A 27 -7.77 -7.54 4.08
CA ARG A 27 -7.58 -6.42 4.99
C ARG A 27 -6.17 -6.48 5.56
N VAL A 28 -5.47 -5.36 5.49
CA VAL A 28 -4.13 -5.25 6.06
C VAL A 28 -4.21 -4.43 7.34
N GLN A 29 -3.67 -4.98 8.41
CA GLN A 29 -3.52 -4.30 9.69
C GLN A 29 -2.03 -4.12 10.03
N GLY A 30 -1.75 -3.28 10.99
CA GLY A 30 -0.40 -3.11 11.50
C GLY A 30 0.57 -2.48 10.50
N ILE A 31 0.09 -1.65 9.58
CA ILE A 31 0.97 -0.90 8.68
C ILE A 31 1.81 0.06 9.48
N THR A 32 3.12 -0.06 9.34
CA THR A 32 4.10 0.85 9.91
C THR A 32 4.98 1.42 8.80
N GLY A 33 5.54 2.58 9.03
CA GLY A 33 6.46 3.17 8.06
C GLY A 33 6.77 4.62 8.35
N THR A 34 7.74 5.12 7.61
CA THR A 34 8.19 6.50 7.69
C THR A 34 8.29 7.10 6.30
N PHE A 35 8.04 8.39 6.22
CA PHE A 35 8.17 9.17 5.00
C PHE A 35 9.03 10.40 5.27
N GLU A 36 9.81 10.78 4.29
CA GLU A 36 10.54 12.03 4.26
C GLU A 36 9.94 12.92 3.17
N ALA A 37 9.41 14.06 3.57
CA ALA A 37 8.79 15.01 2.66
C ALA A 37 8.77 16.41 3.26
N THR A 38 8.86 17.41 2.42
CA THR A 38 8.50 18.79 2.77
C THR A 38 7.07 19.03 2.30
N LEU A 39 6.18 19.36 3.21
CA LEU A 39 4.78 19.63 2.91
C LEU A 39 4.47 21.12 3.06
N ASP A 40 3.56 21.62 2.23
CA ASP A 40 3.02 22.98 2.37
C ASP A 40 1.93 23.07 3.45
N GLU A 41 1.38 24.25 3.66
CA GLU A 41 0.32 24.54 4.63
C GLU A 41 -0.99 23.76 4.35
N ARG A 42 -1.12 23.13 3.21
CA ARG A 42 -2.27 22.30 2.81
C ARG A 42 -1.95 20.81 2.85
N GLY A 43 -0.75 20.45 3.29
CA GLY A 43 -0.28 19.07 3.30
C GLY A 43 0.13 18.51 1.95
N ARG A 44 0.42 19.38 0.96
CA ARG A 44 0.88 18.97 -0.37
C ARG A 44 2.40 18.90 -0.41
N PRO A 45 2.97 17.89 -1.08
CA PRO A 45 4.42 17.76 -1.15
C PRO A 45 5.05 18.84 -2.05
N HIS A 46 6.14 19.42 -1.57
CA HIS A 46 7.04 20.25 -2.36
C HIS A 46 7.98 19.35 -3.16
N LEU A 47 7.73 19.24 -4.46
CA LEU A 47 8.47 18.32 -5.34
C LEU A 47 9.87 18.79 -5.71
N GLU A 48 10.28 19.97 -5.26
CA GLU A 48 11.68 20.42 -5.34
C GLU A 48 12.61 19.65 -4.39
N HIS A 49 12.02 18.98 -3.40
CA HIS A 49 12.70 18.11 -2.46
C HIS A 49 12.28 16.66 -2.68
N PRO A 50 13.15 15.70 -2.38
CA PRO A 50 12.80 14.28 -2.45
C PRO A 50 11.57 13.97 -1.59
N VAL A 51 10.67 13.17 -2.13
CA VAL A 51 9.55 12.57 -1.41
C VAL A 51 9.75 11.07 -1.46
N GLU A 52 10.13 10.51 -0.35
CA GLU A 52 10.48 9.10 -0.25
C GLU A 52 9.85 8.50 1.01
N GLY A 53 9.57 7.23 0.97
CA GLY A 53 9.04 6.53 2.12
C GLY A 53 9.28 5.04 2.06
N GLU A 54 9.30 4.45 3.23
CA GLU A 54 9.30 3.01 3.39
C GLU A 54 8.19 2.60 4.34
N PHE A 55 7.59 1.46 4.06
CA PHE A 55 6.52 0.92 4.87
C PHE A 55 6.59 -0.61 4.93
N GLN A 56 6.01 -1.14 5.97
CA GLN A 56 5.86 -2.56 6.18
C GLN A 56 4.42 -2.87 6.57
N MET A 57 3.88 -3.93 6.02
CA MET A 57 2.54 -4.41 6.36
C MET A 57 2.57 -5.85 6.80
N THR A 58 1.76 -6.14 7.80
CA THR A 58 1.41 -7.49 8.20
C THR A 58 0.02 -7.79 7.67
N VAL A 59 -0.13 -8.96 7.07
CA VAL A 59 -1.40 -9.37 6.47
C VAL A 59 -2.19 -10.17 7.49
N ASP A 60 -3.33 -9.62 7.92
CA ASP A 60 -4.29 -10.24 8.82
C ASP A 60 -5.62 -10.50 8.11
N ASP A 61 -6.41 -11.43 8.63
CA ASP A 61 -7.78 -11.74 8.20
C ASP A 61 -7.92 -12.04 6.70
N LEU A 62 -7.15 -13.01 6.23
CA LEU A 62 -7.21 -13.46 4.86
C LEU A 62 -8.50 -14.24 4.59
N SER A 63 -9.49 -13.61 3.98
CA SER A 63 -10.66 -14.29 3.42
C SER A 63 -10.73 -14.05 1.92
N LEU A 64 -10.49 -15.07 1.13
CA LEU A 64 -10.40 -14.98 -0.32
C LEU A 64 -11.61 -15.54 -1.07
N GLY A 65 -12.65 -15.99 -0.35
CA GLY A 65 -13.90 -16.46 -0.90
C GLY A 65 -13.81 -17.77 -1.70
N PRO A 66 -13.29 -17.80 -2.94
CA PRO A 66 -13.17 -19.04 -3.70
C PRO A 66 -12.22 -20.04 -3.01
N PRO A 67 -12.65 -21.29 -2.71
CA PRO A 67 -11.84 -22.25 -1.96
C PRO A 67 -10.48 -22.57 -2.58
N LEU A 68 -10.39 -22.57 -3.91
CA LEU A 68 -9.13 -22.82 -4.62
C LEU A 68 -8.12 -21.70 -4.45
N LEU A 69 -8.58 -20.45 -4.46
CA LEU A 69 -7.75 -19.27 -4.26
C LEU A 69 -7.27 -19.18 -2.81
N ASP A 70 -8.18 -19.38 -1.88
CA ASP A 70 -7.87 -19.41 -0.46
C ASP A 70 -6.82 -20.48 -0.14
N ARG A 71 -6.97 -21.67 -0.72
CA ARG A 71 -6.02 -22.77 -0.55
C ARG A 71 -4.65 -22.45 -1.17
N ALA A 72 -4.60 -21.86 -2.37
CA ALA A 72 -3.36 -21.52 -3.03
C ALA A 72 -2.58 -20.45 -2.27
N VAL A 73 -3.25 -19.39 -1.84
CA VAL A 73 -2.62 -18.30 -1.10
C VAL A 73 -2.23 -18.73 0.30
N ARG A 74 -3.09 -19.45 1.01
CA ARG A 74 -2.75 -20.01 2.33
C ARG A 74 -1.60 -21.01 2.24
N GLY A 75 -1.53 -21.82 1.18
CA GLY A 75 -0.41 -22.72 0.94
C GLY A 75 0.91 -22.00 0.77
N PHE A 76 0.91 -20.88 0.06
CA PHE A 76 2.07 -20.02 -0.12
C PHE A 76 2.48 -19.33 1.20
N LEU A 77 1.50 -18.93 2.00
CA LEU A 77 1.71 -18.22 3.26
C LEU A 77 2.03 -19.15 4.44
N ARG A 78 1.81 -20.46 4.28
CA ARG A 78 2.15 -21.47 5.32
C ARG A 78 3.65 -21.53 5.53
N GLY A 79 4.06 -21.56 6.82
CA GLY A 79 5.46 -21.66 7.25
C GLY A 79 6.16 -20.32 7.45
N ALA A 80 5.43 -19.21 7.37
CA ALA A 80 5.90 -17.92 7.86
C ALA A 80 5.20 -17.60 9.18
N ASP A 81 5.96 -17.43 10.24
CA ASP A 81 5.43 -16.96 11.54
C ASP A 81 4.86 -15.54 11.42
N GLU A 82 5.36 -14.78 10.47
CA GLU A 82 4.90 -13.44 10.16
C GLU A 82 5.01 -13.17 8.66
N ILE A 83 3.91 -12.73 8.06
CA ILE A 83 3.89 -12.35 6.65
C ILE A 83 4.01 -10.84 6.58
N ALA A 84 5.15 -10.38 6.13
CA ALA A 84 5.42 -8.98 5.94
C ALA A 84 5.63 -8.67 4.45
N VAL A 85 4.91 -7.66 4.00
CA VAL A 85 5.20 -6.98 2.73
C VAL A 85 5.96 -5.70 3.05
N ARG A 86 7.13 -5.54 2.47
CA ARG A 86 7.89 -4.30 2.53
C ARG A 86 7.64 -3.49 1.29
N GLY A 87 7.52 -2.19 1.45
CA GLY A 87 7.33 -1.28 0.35
C GLY A 87 8.20 -0.03 0.46
N TRP A 88 8.57 0.49 -0.69
CA TRP A 88 9.26 1.76 -0.84
C TRP A 88 8.49 2.61 -1.83
N MET A 89 8.36 3.88 -1.52
CA MET A 89 7.67 4.87 -2.34
C MET A 89 8.65 5.97 -2.76
N GLY A 90 8.55 6.39 -4.00
CA GLY A 90 9.33 7.50 -4.52
C GLY A 90 8.83 7.95 -5.89
N ASP A 91 9.64 8.70 -6.62
CA ASP A 91 9.36 9.16 -7.99
C ASP A 91 8.00 9.88 -8.12
N VAL A 92 7.74 10.83 -7.24
CA VAL A 92 6.45 11.54 -7.17
C VAL A 92 6.34 12.57 -8.29
N VAL A 93 5.26 12.48 -9.07
CA VAL A 93 4.96 13.36 -10.20
C VAL A 93 3.55 13.94 -10.06
N PRO A 94 3.35 15.25 -10.20
CA PRO A 94 2.03 15.85 -10.13
C PRO A 94 1.21 15.51 -11.38
N LEU A 95 -0.07 15.20 -11.18
CA LEU A 95 -1.05 14.93 -12.24
C LEU A 95 -2.05 16.08 -12.42
N GLY A 96 -2.03 17.08 -11.54
CA GLY A 96 -3.03 18.14 -11.44
C GLY A 96 -4.13 17.81 -10.43
N HIS A 97 -4.92 18.81 -10.04
CA HIS A 97 -6.03 18.68 -9.08
C HIS A 97 -5.65 18.05 -7.74
N ASP A 98 -4.46 18.36 -7.22
CA ASP A 98 -3.90 17.82 -5.98
C ASP A 98 -3.72 16.27 -5.99
N GLU A 99 -3.56 15.71 -7.18
CA GLU A 99 -3.33 14.30 -7.43
C GLU A 99 -1.89 14.05 -7.88
N TYR A 100 -1.30 12.98 -7.39
CA TYR A 100 0.09 12.61 -7.66
C TYR A 100 0.18 11.16 -8.11
N ARG A 101 1.08 10.90 -9.05
CA ARG A 101 1.56 9.56 -9.37
C ARG A 101 2.88 9.34 -8.65
N PHE A 102 3.07 8.16 -8.11
CA PHE A 102 4.32 7.78 -7.48
C PHE A 102 4.63 6.31 -7.72
N GLY A 103 5.91 6.00 -7.81
CA GLY A 103 6.39 4.64 -7.94
C GLY A 103 6.38 3.92 -6.59
N ILE A 104 5.94 2.66 -6.60
CA ILE A 104 6.00 1.77 -5.45
C ILE A 104 6.82 0.55 -5.84
N ARG A 105 7.78 0.20 -5.01
CA ARG A 105 8.47 -1.08 -5.04
C ARG A 105 8.00 -1.92 -3.87
N LEU A 106 7.54 -3.11 -4.14
CA LEU A 106 7.05 -4.07 -3.15
C LEU A 106 7.98 -5.27 -3.08
N GLU A 107 8.19 -5.81 -1.91
CA GLU A 107 8.92 -7.04 -1.66
C GLU A 107 8.09 -7.97 -0.78
N LEU A 108 7.94 -9.20 -1.23
CA LEU A 108 7.35 -10.30 -0.49
C LEU A 108 8.29 -11.51 -0.57
N ARG A 109 8.81 -11.95 0.56
CA ARG A 109 9.71 -13.11 0.67
C ARG A 109 10.91 -13.07 -0.32
N GLY A 110 11.51 -11.91 -0.49
CA GLY A 110 12.65 -11.71 -1.37
C GLY A 110 12.31 -11.53 -2.86
N THR A 111 11.02 -11.63 -3.23
CA THR A 111 10.57 -11.32 -4.59
C THR A 111 10.08 -9.90 -4.65
N GLU A 112 10.63 -9.11 -5.56
CA GLU A 112 10.27 -7.71 -5.75
C GLU A 112 9.42 -7.49 -6.99
N ASP A 113 8.48 -6.55 -6.91
CA ASP A 113 7.73 -6.03 -8.05
C ASP A 113 7.57 -4.52 -7.93
N ARG A 114 7.32 -3.86 -9.05
CA ARG A 114 7.13 -2.41 -9.13
C ARG A 114 5.77 -2.10 -9.72
N THR A 115 5.14 -1.07 -9.18
CA THR A 115 3.87 -0.56 -9.69
C THR A 115 3.83 0.95 -9.52
N ASP A 116 2.96 1.60 -10.28
CA ASP A 116 2.63 3.00 -10.07
C ASP A 116 1.34 3.11 -9.28
N ALA A 117 1.30 4.09 -8.40
CA ALA A 117 0.13 4.43 -7.63
C ALA A 117 -0.31 5.86 -7.94
N VAL A 118 -1.57 6.13 -7.72
CA VAL A 118 -2.16 7.46 -7.78
C VAL A 118 -2.76 7.78 -6.42
N GLY A 119 -2.50 8.96 -5.92
CA GLY A 119 -2.97 9.36 -4.61
C GLY A 119 -3.08 10.85 -4.40
N ARG A 120 -3.62 11.21 -3.25
CA ARG A 120 -3.83 12.59 -2.81
C ARG A 120 -3.37 12.75 -1.37
N THR A 121 -3.00 13.96 -1.03
CA THR A 121 -2.69 14.33 0.35
C THR A 121 -3.62 15.44 0.81
N ALA A 122 -3.93 15.47 2.10
CA ALA A 122 -4.72 16.51 2.72
C ALA A 122 -4.31 16.71 4.17
N LEU A 123 -4.08 17.97 4.57
CA LEU A 123 -3.86 18.32 5.95
C LEU A 123 -5.17 18.21 6.72
N LEU A 124 -5.13 17.58 7.88
CA LEU A 124 -6.26 17.45 8.80
C LEU A 124 -6.20 18.53 9.89
N GLU A 125 -7.32 18.76 10.56
CA GLU A 125 -7.46 19.82 11.59
C GLU A 125 -6.49 19.66 12.77
N ASP A 126 -6.05 18.44 13.05
CA ASP A 126 -5.11 18.12 14.12
C ASP A 126 -3.64 18.20 13.71
N GLY A 127 -3.35 18.68 12.51
CA GLY A 127 -1.99 18.78 11.96
C GLY A 127 -1.42 17.49 11.37
N SER A 128 -2.16 16.39 11.43
CA SER A 128 -1.79 15.18 10.71
C SER A 128 -2.13 15.29 9.22
N VAL A 129 -1.54 14.44 8.39
CA VAL A 129 -1.80 14.41 6.95
C VAL A 129 -2.43 13.09 6.55
N LYS A 130 -3.52 13.18 5.82
CA LYS A 130 -4.15 12.02 5.19
C LYS A 130 -3.52 11.79 3.83
N VAL A 131 -3.07 10.58 3.58
CA VAL A 131 -2.55 10.11 2.29
C VAL A 131 -3.47 9.01 1.79
N SER A 132 -4.28 9.31 0.80
CA SER A 132 -5.18 8.33 0.18
C SER A 132 -4.70 7.98 -1.21
N GLY A 133 -4.86 6.73 -1.62
CA GLY A 133 -4.43 6.32 -2.93
C GLY A 133 -4.87 4.92 -3.31
N THR A 134 -4.55 4.58 -4.55
CA THR A 134 -4.83 3.27 -5.14
C THR A 134 -3.68 2.84 -6.05
N CYS A 135 -3.45 1.54 -6.13
CA CYS A 135 -2.58 0.93 -7.13
C CYS A 135 -3.12 -0.42 -7.56
N GLU A 136 -2.65 -0.89 -8.70
CA GLU A 136 -2.87 -2.26 -9.15
C GLU A 136 -1.59 -3.08 -8.99
N VAL A 137 -1.73 -4.28 -8.44
CA VAL A 137 -0.62 -5.21 -8.23
C VAL A 137 -0.98 -6.55 -8.82
N ASP A 138 -0.07 -7.13 -9.58
CA ASP A 138 -0.18 -8.54 -9.97
C ASP A 138 0.49 -9.41 -8.89
N PRO A 139 -0.26 -10.24 -8.15
CA PRO A 139 0.31 -11.09 -7.12
C PRO A 139 1.37 -12.07 -7.63
N ARG A 140 1.31 -12.43 -8.92
CA ARG A 140 2.31 -13.29 -9.55
C ARG A 140 3.67 -12.62 -9.63
N GLY A 141 3.71 -11.31 -9.82
CA GLY A 141 4.94 -10.52 -9.80
C GLY A 141 5.64 -10.58 -8.44
N LEU A 142 4.90 -10.81 -7.36
CA LEU A 142 5.41 -11.03 -6.01
C LEU A 142 5.67 -12.50 -5.67
N GLY A 143 5.59 -13.39 -6.66
CA GLY A 143 5.85 -14.82 -6.48
C GLY A 143 4.69 -15.59 -5.84
N VAL A 144 3.49 -15.01 -5.76
CA VAL A 144 2.30 -15.74 -5.28
C VAL A 144 1.86 -16.77 -6.32
N PRO A 145 1.79 -18.08 -5.97
CA PRO A 145 1.45 -19.12 -6.92
C PRO A 145 -0.06 -19.14 -7.18
N LEU A 146 -0.50 -18.36 -8.15
CA LEU A 146 -1.89 -18.37 -8.61
C LEU A 146 -2.02 -19.21 -9.88
N PRO A 147 -3.14 -19.95 -10.05
CA PRO A 147 -3.41 -20.69 -11.29
C PRO A 147 -3.37 -19.75 -12.49
N ARG A 148 -2.68 -20.18 -13.56
CA ARG A 148 -2.50 -19.36 -14.78
C ARG A 148 -3.81 -19.00 -15.48
N LEU A 149 -4.86 -19.78 -15.26
CA LEU A 149 -6.18 -19.58 -15.85
C LEU A 149 -7.03 -18.51 -15.13
N LEU A 150 -6.57 -18.03 -13.99
CA LEU A 150 -7.25 -16.97 -13.26
C LEU A 150 -6.59 -15.63 -13.59
N PRO A 151 -7.24 -14.75 -14.36
CA PRO A 151 -6.74 -13.40 -14.65
C PRO A 151 -6.95 -12.50 -13.45
N LEU A 152 -6.34 -12.85 -12.32
CA LEU A 152 -6.48 -12.10 -11.09
C LEU A 152 -5.50 -10.94 -11.06
N ARG A 153 -6.05 -9.76 -10.94
CA ARG A 153 -5.35 -8.55 -10.55
C ARG A 153 -5.81 -8.12 -9.18
N CYS A 154 -4.91 -7.56 -8.41
CA CYS A 154 -5.24 -6.96 -7.13
C CYS A 154 -5.28 -5.46 -7.27
N ARG A 155 -6.28 -4.85 -6.66
CA ARG A 155 -6.34 -3.41 -6.44
C ARG A 155 -6.16 -3.13 -4.97
N ALA A 156 -5.10 -2.40 -4.63
CA ALA A 156 -4.90 -1.87 -3.30
C ALA A 156 -5.49 -0.46 -3.21
N ALA A 157 -6.22 -0.19 -2.14
CA ALA A 157 -6.73 1.13 -1.82
C ALA A 157 -6.45 1.43 -0.35
N TRP A 158 -5.98 2.64 -0.05
CA TRP A 158 -5.61 3.02 1.30
C TRP A 158 -6.01 4.44 1.66
N ASP A 159 -6.22 4.61 2.95
CA ASP A 159 -6.27 5.88 3.64
C ASP A 159 -5.26 5.80 4.79
N LEU A 160 -4.07 6.34 4.56
CA LEU A 160 -3.02 6.43 5.57
C LEU A 160 -3.15 7.77 6.29
N ARG A 161 -2.93 7.74 7.58
CA ARG A 161 -2.70 8.94 8.38
C ARG A 161 -1.24 8.98 8.78
N ILE A 162 -0.59 10.10 8.49
CA ILE A 162 0.80 10.33 8.87
C ILE A 162 0.92 11.48 9.86
N LEU A 163 1.79 11.31 10.82
CA LEU A 163 2.09 12.27 11.88
C LEU A 163 3.52 12.75 11.73
N ALA A 164 3.78 14.02 12.05
CA ALA A 164 5.14 14.49 12.14
C ALA A 164 5.91 13.68 13.20
N ASP A 165 7.11 13.28 12.85
CA ASP A 165 8.00 12.54 13.73
C ASP A 165 8.98 13.58 14.33
N ASP A 166 8.68 14.02 15.57
CA ASP A 166 9.44 15.04 16.29
C ASP A 166 10.81 14.49 16.78
#